data_68f50a3ca7b5ef67190fdf191b31f788
#
_entry.id   68f50a3ca7b5ef67190fdf191b31f788
#
_cell.length_a   1.000
_cell.length_b   1.000
_cell.length_c   1.000
_cell.angle_alpha   90.00
_cell.angle_beta   90.00
_cell.angle_gamma   90.00
#
_symmetry.space_group_name_H-M   'P 1'
#
loop_
_entity.id
_entity.type
_entity.pdbx_description
1 polymer ?
#
loop_
_entity_poly.entity_id
_entity_poly.type
_entity_poly.pdbx_seq_one_letter_code
_entity_poly.pdbx_strand_id
1 'polypeptide(L)'
;FVFTGIGLGLLIGVTLSMAGIYRGMVDDAEVLLDNSGADLWAVQKDTLGPYAEPSNLADDLYRSLQTLPGVARAANVTYLTMQVRPLADDSAVGEQAARERRAMVVGVVPGGLDEPGQPEFLVAGRHLTRGHYEAVADVSTGFRLGERLRIRRHAYRVVGLTRRTVSSGGDPMVFIPLKDAQEAQFLKDNDAIVAQRRRSAANPAFNRPGQPQVLDAVLAAQTQSNSVNAILVRLTPNADPDQVAADIRRWKHLSVYTRAEMNEILQAKLIATSARQIFMFLVILXSSTPSPSARSARSRCSS
;
A
#
# COMPACT_ATOMS: atom_id res chain seq x y z
N PHE A 1 8.73 50.08 -2.90
CA PHE A 1 9.89 49.17 -2.72
C PHE A 1 9.64 48.12 -1.64
N VAL A 2 9.13 48.48 -0.46
CA VAL A 2 8.88 47.50 0.62
C VAL A 2 7.85 46.41 0.19
N PHE A 3 6.72 46.83 -0.38
CA PHE A 3 5.69 45.88 -0.80
C PHE A 3 6.18 44.95 -1.92
N THR A 4 6.94 45.45 -2.87
CA THR A 4 7.52 44.62 -3.94
C THR A 4 8.57 43.64 -3.38
N GLY A 5 9.36 44.09 -2.39
CA GLY A 5 10.31 43.21 -1.70
C GLY A 5 9.63 42.05 -0.95
N ILE A 6 8.53 42.37 -0.22
CA ILE A 6 7.74 41.37 0.49
C ILE A 6 7.13 40.37 -0.50
N GLY A 7 6.57 40.85 -1.61
CA GLY A 7 5.99 40.01 -2.64
C GLY A 7 7.00 39.05 -3.27
N LEU A 8 8.18 39.58 -3.61
CA LEU A 8 9.24 38.75 -4.19
C LEU A 8 9.78 37.74 -3.17
N GLY A 9 9.96 38.16 -1.92
CA GLY A 9 10.38 37.25 -0.85
C GLY A 9 9.41 36.10 -0.63
N LEU A 10 8.11 36.40 -0.64
CA LEU A 10 7.07 35.38 -0.48
C LEU A 10 7.07 34.41 -1.67
N LEU A 11 7.22 34.93 -2.90
CA LEU A 11 7.29 34.08 -4.09
C LEU A 11 8.49 33.12 -4.03
N ILE A 12 9.65 33.62 -3.68
CA ILE A 12 10.87 32.80 -3.52
C ILE A 12 10.68 31.77 -2.39
N GLY A 13 10.09 32.19 -1.26
CA GLY A 13 9.84 31.32 -0.13
C GLY A 13 8.92 30.15 -0.51
N VAL A 14 7.83 30.42 -1.23
CA VAL A 14 6.90 29.39 -1.69
C VAL A 14 7.57 28.44 -2.68
N THR A 15 8.34 28.97 -3.65
CA THR A 15 9.02 28.12 -4.63
C THR A 15 10.08 27.22 -3.97
N LEU A 16 10.84 27.73 -3.03
CA LEU A 16 11.84 26.93 -2.30
C LEU A 16 11.16 25.86 -1.43
N SER A 17 10.06 26.21 -0.77
CA SER A 17 9.29 25.25 0.03
C SER A 17 8.73 24.12 -0.85
N MET A 18 8.17 24.46 -2.01
CA MET A 18 7.66 23.46 -2.95
C MET A 18 8.78 22.57 -3.48
N ALA A 19 9.93 23.13 -3.82
CA ALA A 19 11.08 22.35 -4.26
C ALA A 19 11.58 21.40 -3.16
N GLY A 20 11.59 21.86 -1.91
CA GLY A 20 11.94 21.02 -0.76
C GLY A 20 10.98 19.86 -0.54
N ILE A 21 9.68 20.12 -0.60
CA ILE A 21 8.64 19.08 -0.48
C ILE A 21 8.79 18.05 -1.60
N TYR A 22 8.94 18.51 -2.85
CA TYR A 22 9.12 17.62 -4.00
C TYR A 22 10.35 16.71 -3.82
N ARG A 23 11.46 17.31 -3.40
CA ARG A 23 12.70 16.55 -3.16
C ARG A 23 12.52 15.49 -2.07
N GLY A 24 11.83 15.85 -0.98
CA GLY A 24 11.52 14.90 0.09
C GLY A 24 10.66 13.74 -0.40
N MET A 25 9.66 14.01 -1.24
CA MET A 25 8.82 12.95 -1.81
C MET A 25 9.60 12.02 -2.74
N VAL A 26 10.54 12.55 -3.53
CA VAL A 26 11.41 11.72 -4.39
C VAL A 26 12.31 10.83 -3.53
N ASP A 27 12.92 11.39 -2.48
CA ASP A 27 13.75 10.63 -1.53
C ASP A 27 12.95 9.49 -0.87
N ASP A 28 11.72 9.76 -0.46
CA ASP A 28 10.86 8.74 0.15
C ASP A 28 10.48 7.64 -0.84
N ALA A 29 10.28 7.99 -2.12
CA ALA A 29 10.02 7.01 -3.17
C ALA A 29 11.23 6.09 -3.39
N GLU A 30 12.43 6.63 -3.39
CA GLU A 30 13.67 5.84 -3.51
C GLU A 30 13.83 4.90 -2.31
N VAL A 31 13.62 5.39 -1.10
CA VAL A 31 13.69 4.59 0.14
C VAL A 31 12.62 3.46 0.10
N LEU A 32 11.43 3.73 -0.44
CA LEU A 32 10.40 2.71 -0.59
C LEU A 32 10.85 1.56 -1.50
N LEU A 33 11.50 1.88 -2.62
CA LEU A 33 12.02 0.87 -3.54
C LEU A 33 13.20 0.10 -2.92
N ASP A 34 14.10 0.79 -2.24
CA ASP A 34 15.24 0.19 -1.55
C ASP A 34 14.77 -0.82 -0.49
N ASN A 35 13.82 -0.39 0.34
CA ASN A 35 13.29 -1.23 1.42
C ASN A 35 12.49 -2.45 0.92
N SER A 36 12.08 -2.47 -0.36
CA SER A 36 11.39 -3.63 -0.91
C SER A 36 12.32 -4.82 -1.13
N GLY A 37 13.63 -4.58 -1.26
CA GLY A 37 14.62 -5.62 -1.54
C GLY A 37 14.42 -6.30 -2.89
N ALA A 38 13.76 -5.63 -3.83
CA ALA A 38 13.43 -6.18 -5.14
C ALA A 38 14.14 -5.42 -6.26
N ASP A 39 14.51 -6.15 -7.30
CA ASP A 39 15.06 -5.59 -8.54
C ASP A 39 14.00 -5.44 -9.62
N LEU A 40 12.99 -6.36 -9.62
CA LEU A 40 11.88 -6.34 -10.57
C LEU A 40 10.54 -6.51 -9.82
N TRP A 41 9.51 -5.88 -10.35
CA TRP A 41 8.12 -5.97 -9.88
C TRP A 41 7.25 -6.57 -10.98
N ALA A 42 6.80 -7.83 -10.79
CA ALA A 42 5.86 -8.47 -11.70
C ALA A 42 4.43 -8.24 -11.19
N VAL A 43 3.58 -7.71 -12.07
CA VAL A 43 2.19 -7.35 -11.77
C VAL A 43 1.28 -7.84 -12.90
N GLN A 44 -0.02 -7.73 -12.70
CA GLN A 44 -1.00 -8.03 -13.73
C GLN A 44 -0.75 -7.14 -14.95
N LYS A 45 -0.97 -7.71 -16.13
CA LYS A 45 -0.83 -6.99 -17.39
C LYS A 45 -1.65 -5.69 -17.39
N ASP A 46 -1.07 -4.67 -17.97
CA ASP A 46 -1.68 -3.34 -18.15
C ASP A 46 -2.00 -2.61 -16.84
N THR A 47 -1.25 -2.93 -15.76
CA THR A 47 -1.28 -2.15 -14.49
C THR A 47 0.08 -1.50 -14.26
N LEU A 48 0.08 -0.32 -13.63
CA LEU A 48 1.28 0.50 -13.41
C LEU A 48 2.11 0.08 -12.19
N GLY A 49 1.82 -1.09 -11.62
CA GLY A 49 2.58 -1.61 -10.51
C GLY A 49 1.93 -1.37 -9.14
N PRO A 50 2.45 -2.02 -8.11
CA PRO A 50 1.75 -2.18 -6.84
C PRO A 50 1.60 -0.88 -6.04
N TYR A 51 2.42 0.11 -6.31
CA TYR A 51 2.38 1.40 -5.61
C TYR A 51 1.48 2.42 -6.32
N ALA A 52 1.09 2.15 -7.56
CA ALA A 52 0.26 3.05 -8.37
C ALA A 52 -1.17 2.53 -8.53
N GLU A 53 -1.32 1.25 -8.84
CA GLU A 53 -2.61 0.62 -9.14
C GLU A 53 -2.71 -0.76 -8.50
N PRO A 54 -3.90 -1.14 -8.02
CA PRO A 54 -4.10 -2.49 -7.53
C PRO A 54 -3.98 -3.52 -8.66
N SER A 55 -3.35 -4.63 -8.38
CA SER A 55 -3.12 -5.73 -9.31
C SER A 55 -3.64 -7.02 -8.66
N ASN A 56 -3.93 -8.02 -9.47
CA ASN A 56 -4.45 -9.30 -8.99
C ASN A 56 -3.79 -10.44 -9.75
N LEU A 57 -2.89 -11.14 -9.09
CA LEU A 57 -2.13 -12.27 -9.63
C LEU A 57 -2.42 -13.52 -8.81
N ALA A 58 -2.35 -14.68 -9.45
CA ALA A 58 -2.39 -15.97 -8.74
C ALA A 58 -1.13 -16.13 -7.89
N ASP A 59 -1.29 -16.62 -6.67
CA ASP A 59 -0.19 -16.68 -5.70
C ASP A 59 0.83 -17.80 -6.00
N ASP A 60 0.56 -18.69 -6.95
CA ASP A 60 1.48 -19.74 -7.37
C ASP A 60 2.48 -19.30 -8.44
N LEU A 61 2.24 -18.16 -9.09
CA LEU A 61 3.08 -17.65 -10.19
C LEU A 61 4.54 -17.39 -9.77
N TYR A 62 4.79 -17.04 -8.51
CA TYR A 62 6.16 -16.80 -8.03
C TYR A 62 7.07 -18.01 -8.25
N ARG A 63 6.51 -19.23 -8.17
CA ARG A 63 7.28 -20.47 -8.37
C ARG A 63 7.83 -20.55 -9.79
N SER A 64 7.01 -20.17 -10.77
CA SER A 64 7.43 -20.16 -12.18
C SER A 64 8.49 -19.07 -12.42
N LEU A 65 8.33 -17.89 -11.80
CA LEU A 65 9.32 -16.82 -11.91
C LEU A 65 10.66 -17.23 -11.27
N GLN A 66 10.60 -17.96 -10.17
CA GLN A 66 11.80 -18.41 -9.44
C GLN A 66 12.65 -19.41 -10.24
N THR A 67 12.08 -20.08 -11.25
CA THR A 67 12.84 -21.03 -12.09
C THR A 67 13.57 -20.35 -13.25
N LEU A 68 13.36 -19.06 -13.48
CA LEU A 68 13.97 -18.36 -14.60
C LEU A 68 15.47 -18.11 -14.33
N PRO A 69 16.32 -18.23 -15.38
CA PRO A 69 17.73 -17.87 -15.24
C PRO A 69 17.88 -16.40 -14.81
N GLY A 70 18.80 -16.16 -13.89
CA GLY A 70 19.07 -14.82 -13.37
C GLY A 70 18.21 -14.42 -12.19
N VAL A 71 17.17 -15.19 -11.83
CA VAL A 71 16.34 -14.92 -10.65
C VAL A 71 16.95 -15.63 -9.44
N ALA A 72 17.28 -14.86 -8.40
CA ALA A 72 17.74 -15.40 -7.12
C ALA A 72 16.56 -15.79 -6.22
N ARG A 73 15.57 -14.91 -6.11
CA ARG A 73 14.37 -15.12 -5.28
C ARG A 73 13.17 -14.43 -5.89
N ALA A 74 12.01 -15.04 -5.72
CA ALA A 74 10.72 -14.42 -6.05
C ALA A 74 9.79 -14.59 -4.86
N ALA A 75 9.14 -13.52 -4.42
CA ALA A 75 8.25 -13.54 -3.28
C ALA A 75 6.96 -12.76 -3.55
N ASN A 76 5.87 -13.31 -3.10
CA ASN A 76 4.54 -12.70 -3.19
C ASN A 76 4.39 -11.55 -2.20
N VAL A 77 3.73 -10.49 -2.62
CA VAL A 77 3.41 -9.35 -1.75
C VAL A 77 1.99 -8.84 -2.02
N THR A 78 1.34 -8.37 -0.96
CA THR A 78 0.01 -7.78 -1.04
C THR A 78 0.01 -6.44 -0.30
N TYR A 79 -0.51 -5.40 -0.94
CA TYR A 79 -0.58 -4.04 -0.41
C TYR A 79 -2.03 -3.65 -0.18
N LEU A 80 -2.36 -3.25 1.06
CA LEU A 80 -3.72 -2.92 1.49
C LEU A 80 -3.69 -1.63 2.30
N THR A 81 -4.41 -0.61 1.87
CA THR A 81 -4.58 0.59 2.71
C THR A 81 -5.76 0.36 3.64
N MET A 82 -5.51 0.37 4.93
CA MET A 82 -6.55 0.15 5.93
C MET A 82 -6.26 0.86 7.26
N GLN A 83 -7.26 0.87 8.12
CA GLN A 83 -7.13 1.45 9.44
C GLN A 83 -6.60 0.41 10.42
N VAL A 84 -5.60 0.81 11.18
CA VAL A 84 -4.96 -0.01 12.22
C VAL A 84 -5.22 0.66 13.57
N ARG A 85 -5.64 -0.13 14.55
CA ARG A 85 -5.98 0.37 15.89
C ARG A 85 -5.05 -0.26 16.92
N PRO A 86 -4.55 0.49 17.89
CA PRO A 86 -3.92 -0.14 19.04
C PRO A 86 -4.97 -0.93 19.81
N LEU A 87 -4.60 -2.11 20.29
CA LEU A 87 -5.42 -2.90 21.19
C LEU A 87 -5.00 -2.53 22.60
N ALA A 88 -5.78 -1.65 23.24
CA ALA A 88 -5.48 -1.25 24.62
C ALA A 88 -5.57 -2.46 25.55
N ASP A 89 -4.58 -2.66 26.38
CA ASP A 89 -4.71 -3.52 27.55
C ASP A 89 -5.72 -2.86 28.52
N ASP A 90 -6.59 -3.64 29.14
CA ASP A 90 -7.69 -3.20 29.99
C ASP A 90 -7.29 -2.25 31.14
N SER A 91 -5.99 -2.03 31.33
CA SER A 91 -5.45 -1.20 32.41
C SER A 91 -5.13 0.26 31.99
N ALA A 92 -5.25 0.61 30.72
CA ALA A 92 -4.91 1.96 30.23
C ALA A 92 -6.15 2.66 29.66
N VAL A 93 -7.07 3.01 30.55
CA VAL A 93 -8.24 3.82 30.21
C VAL A 93 -7.81 5.28 30.10
N GLY A 94 -7.32 5.66 28.96
CA GLY A 94 -7.04 7.05 28.63
C GLY A 94 -7.48 7.33 27.20
N GLU A 95 -8.03 8.49 26.96
CA GLU A 95 -8.55 8.95 25.65
C GLU A 95 -7.55 8.85 24.48
N GLN A 96 -6.29 8.60 24.76
CA GLN A 96 -5.24 8.46 23.74
C GLN A 96 -5.11 7.06 23.16
N ALA A 97 -5.74 6.05 23.79
CA ALA A 97 -5.55 4.64 23.42
C ALA A 97 -6.39 4.19 22.21
N ALA A 98 -7.31 5.00 21.74
CA ALA A 98 -8.30 4.59 20.72
C ALA A 98 -8.13 5.30 19.37
N ARG A 99 -6.94 5.82 19.06
CA ARG A 99 -6.73 6.49 17.75
C ARG A 99 -6.47 5.49 16.65
N GLU A 100 -7.45 5.33 15.78
CA GLU A 100 -7.27 4.66 14.51
C GLU A 100 -6.20 5.38 13.68
N ARG A 101 -5.29 4.63 13.12
CA ARG A 101 -4.29 5.16 12.20
C ARG A 101 -4.46 4.53 10.84
N ARG A 102 -4.54 5.36 9.82
CA ARG A 102 -4.47 4.89 8.45
C ARG A 102 -3.03 4.44 8.19
N ALA A 103 -2.88 3.24 7.63
CA ALA A 103 -1.58 2.67 7.33
C ALA A 103 -1.68 1.81 6.06
N MET A 104 -0.59 1.69 5.36
CA MET A 104 -0.46 0.70 4.30
C MET A 104 0.01 -0.61 4.92
N VAL A 105 -0.88 -1.59 4.98
CA VAL A 105 -0.58 -2.93 5.46
C VAL A 105 0.02 -3.73 4.30
N VAL A 106 1.22 -4.24 4.51
CA VAL A 106 1.97 -5.00 3.51
C VAL A 106 2.04 -6.45 3.95
N GLY A 107 1.42 -7.34 3.19
CA GLY A 107 1.49 -8.78 3.41
C GLY A 107 2.74 -9.34 2.75
N VAL A 108 3.65 -9.90 3.54
CA VAL A 108 4.93 -10.43 3.05
C VAL A 108 5.12 -11.87 3.52
N VAL A 109 5.92 -12.60 2.78
CA VAL A 109 6.29 -13.98 3.16
C VAL A 109 7.23 -13.91 4.37
N PRO A 110 6.89 -14.53 5.51
CA PRO A 110 7.82 -14.60 6.64
C PRO A 110 9.06 -15.42 6.25
N GLY A 111 10.21 -14.93 6.67
CA GLY A 111 11.46 -15.57 6.29
C GLY A 111 12.64 -14.83 6.87
N GLY A 112 13.60 -14.51 6.23
CA GLY A 112 14.73 -13.68 6.66
C GLY A 112 14.91 -12.52 5.67
N LEU A 113 16.06 -11.90 5.75
CA LEU A 113 16.45 -10.79 4.87
C LEU A 113 16.57 -11.22 3.40
N ASP A 114 16.66 -12.52 3.13
CA ASP A 114 16.79 -13.02 1.76
C ASP A 114 15.47 -13.00 0.99
N GLU A 115 14.33 -12.88 1.68
CA GLU A 115 13.01 -12.83 1.02
C GLU A 115 12.67 -11.37 0.70
N PRO A 116 12.46 -11.01 -0.57
CA PRO A 116 12.08 -9.64 -0.90
C PRO A 116 10.71 -9.27 -0.33
N GLY A 117 10.53 -8.00 -0.04
CA GLY A 117 9.28 -7.44 0.51
C GLY A 117 9.33 -7.13 2.00
N GLN A 118 10.25 -7.71 2.76
CA GLN A 118 10.44 -7.34 4.14
C GLN A 118 11.33 -6.08 4.23
N PRO A 119 11.11 -5.20 5.23
CA PRO A 119 11.96 -4.01 5.36
C PRO A 119 13.40 -4.43 5.64
N GLU A 120 14.33 -3.86 4.91
CA GLU A 120 15.75 -4.23 5.01
C GLU A 120 16.32 -3.88 6.40
N PHE A 121 15.90 -2.75 6.96
CA PHE A 121 16.46 -2.23 8.20
C PHE A 121 15.40 -2.17 9.31
N LEU A 122 15.77 -2.68 10.48
CA LEU A 122 14.98 -2.56 11.70
C LEU A 122 15.67 -1.62 12.68
N VAL A 123 14.88 -0.75 13.30
CA VAL A 123 15.34 0.10 14.41
C VAL A 123 15.39 -0.70 15.71
N ALA A 124 14.43 -1.64 15.88
CA ALA A 124 14.34 -2.45 17.10
C ALA A 124 13.56 -3.73 16.80
N GLY A 125 13.84 -4.77 17.56
CA GLY A 125 13.11 -6.04 17.47
C GLY A 125 13.67 -6.97 16.39
N ARG A 126 12.78 -7.70 15.71
CA ARG A 126 13.14 -8.69 14.70
C ARG A 126 12.14 -8.70 13.54
N HIS A 127 12.52 -9.32 12.44
CA HIS A 127 11.64 -9.56 11.29
C HIS A 127 10.53 -10.57 11.63
N LEU A 128 9.56 -10.67 10.73
CA LEU A 128 8.48 -11.66 10.83
C LEU A 128 9.07 -13.06 10.68
N THR A 129 8.79 -13.91 11.66
CA THR A 129 9.21 -15.32 11.62
C THR A 129 8.03 -16.28 11.63
N ARG A 130 6.90 -15.85 12.19
CA ARG A 130 5.69 -16.67 12.26
C ARG A 130 4.77 -16.36 11.07
N GLY A 131 4.03 -17.37 10.66
CA GLY A 131 3.06 -17.25 9.57
C GLY A 131 1.79 -16.46 9.91
N HIS A 132 1.57 -16.14 11.20
CA HIS A 132 0.35 -15.45 11.64
C HIS A 132 0.62 -14.54 12.85
N TYR A 133 -0.14 -13.45 12.93
CA TYR A 133 -0.35 -12.62 14.14
C TYR A 133 0.90 -11.86 14.62
N GLU A 134 1.90 -11.68 13.76
CA GLU A 134 3.04 -10.81 14.02
C GLU A 134 2.95 -9.57 13.11
N ALA A 135 3.52 -8.46 13.57
CA ALA A 135 3.60 -7.24 12.78
C ALA A 135 4.96 -6.57 12.97
N VAL A 136 5.48 -5.99 11.88
CA VAL A 136 6.60 -5.04 11.93
C VAL A 136 6.02 -3.69 11.50
N ALA A 137 6.16 -2.67 12.32
CA ALA A 137 5.52 -1.37 12.11
C ALA A 137 6.57 -0.27 11.91
N ASP A 138 6.27 0.69 11.06
CA ASP A 138 7.11 1.88 10.98
C ASP A 138 6.95 2.74 12.24
N VAL A 139 8.04 3.34 12.71
CA VAL A 139 8.08 4.21 13.90
C VAL A 139 7.04 5.34 13.80
N SER A 140 6.77 5.85 12.58
CA SER A 140 5.81 6.94 12.37
C SER A 140 4.36 6.52 12.67
N THR A 141 4.06 5.21 12.74
CA THR A 141 2.76 4.72 13.21
C THR A 141 2.49 5.04 14.69
N GLY A 142 3.56 5.23 15.48
CA GLY A 142 3.49 5.45 16.92
C GLY A 142 3.32 4.20 17.75
N PHE A 143 3.32 3.01 17.13
CA PHE A 143 3.25 1.74 17.87
C PHE A 143 4.61 1.43 18.51
N ARG A 144 4.56 0.71 19.63
CA ARG A 144 5.76 0.31 20.40
C ARG A 144 6.03 -1.19 20.23
N LEU A 145 7.28 -1.57 20.41
CA LEU A 145 7.67 -2.98 20.39
C LEU A 145 6.92 -3.74 21.48
N GLY A 146 6.34 -4.88 21.10
CA GLY A 146 5.54 -5.72 21.99
C GLY A 146 4.07 -5.33 22.10
N GLU A 147 3.71 -4.13 21.64
CA GLU A 147 2.33 -3.64 21.65
C GLU A 147 1.43 -4.52 20.76
N ARG A 148 0.15 -4.59 21.10
CA ARG A 148 -0.83 -5.31 20.30
C ARG A 148 -1.61 -4.32 19.46
N LEU A 149 -1.76 -4.63 18.18
CA LEU A 149 -2.57 -3.83 17.25
C LEU A 149 -3.64 -4.72 16.62
N ARG A 150 -4.76 -4.10 16.24
CA ARG A 150 -5.87 -4.78 15.56
C ARG A 150 -5.92 -4.33 14.11
N ILE A 151 -5.89 -5.30 13.21
CA ILE A 151 -6.14 -5.11 11.79
C ILE A 151 -7.37 -5.95 11.46
N ARG A 152 -8.46 -5.27 11.08
CA ARG A 152 -9.76 -5.91 10.87
C ARG A 152 -10.20 -6.75 12.09
N ARG A 153 -10.21 -8.07 11.95
CA ARG A 153 -10.70 -9.00 12.99
C ARG A 153 -9.60 -9.54 13.90
N HIS A 154 -8.35 -9.46 13.45
CA HIS A 154 -7.25 -10.14 14.13
C HIS A 154 -6.36 -9.15 14.90
N ALA A 155 -5.82 -9.67 16.00
CA ALA A 155 -4.84 -8.96 16.82
C ALA A 155 -3.43 -9.42 16.46
N TYR A 156 -2.53 -8.47 16.27
CA TYR A 156 -1.13 -8.70 15.88
C TYR A 156 -0.23 -8.14 16.97
N ARG A 157 0.87 -8.82 17.22
CA ARG A 157 1.90 -8.33 18.13
C ARG A 157 3.02 -7.67 17.33
N VAL A 158 3.39 -6.44 17.71
CA VAL A 158 4.51 -5.73 17.08
C VAL A 158 5.81 -6.39 17.55
N VAL A 159 6.50 -7.08 16.62
CA VAL A 159 7.75 -7.81 16.89
C VAL A 159 8.98 -7.06 16.40
N GLY A 160 8.79 -6.05 15.55
CA GLY A 160 9.86 -5.21 15.05
C GLY A 160 9.39 -3.81 14.71
N LEU A 161 10.30 -2.87 14.73
CA LEU A 161 10.07 -1.49 14.33
C LEU A 161 11.06 -1.13 13.22
N THR A 162 10.53 -0.55 12.15
CA THR A 162 11.32 -0.05 11.03
C THR A 162 11.20 1.49 10.95
N ARG A 163 11.91 2.10 10.04
CA ARG A 163 11.96 3.56 9.90
C ARG A 163 11.97 3.96 8.42
N ARG A 164 11.30 5.07 8.11
CA ARG A 164 11.18 5.64 6.77
C ARG A 164 10.52 4.68 5.77
N THR A 165 9.66 3.77 6.25
CA THR A 165 8.85 2.93 5.38
C THR A 165 7.45 3.54 5.26
N VAL A 166 7.30 4.41 4.26
CA VAL A 166 6.04 5.09 3.96
C VAL A 166 5.61 4.74 2.54
N SER A 167 4.31 4.73 2.34
CA SER A 167 3.74 4.47 1.02
C SER A 167 3.90 5.68 0.09
N SER A 168 3.66 5.50 -1.19
CA SER A 168 3.62 6.60 -2.16
C SER A 168 2.56 7.67 -1.82
N GLY A 169 1.61 7.36 -0.94
CA GLY A 169 0.62 8.31 -0.45
C GLY A 169 0.98 8.98 0.88
N GLY A 170 2.14 8.64 1.46
CA GLY A 170 2.60 9.15 2.75
C GLY A 170 2.04 8.38 3.95
N ASP A 171 1.28 7.30 3.73
CA ASP A 171 0.78 6.48 4.83
C ASP A 171 1.92 5.60 5.38
N PRO A 172 2.11 5.50 6.70
CA PRO A 172 3.12 4.61 7.27
C PRO A 172 2.81 3.15 6.96
N MET A 173 3.85 2.32 6.87
CA MET A 173 3.69 0.90 6.54
C MET A 173 3.67 0.02 7.78
N VAL A 174 2.88 -1.05 7.70
CA VAL A 174 2.82 -2.12 8.70
C VAL A 174 2.91 -3.44 7.95
N PHE A 175 3.95 -4.21 8.22
CA PHE A 175 4.20 -5.51 7.58
C PHE A 175 3.59 -6.61 8.41
N ILE A 176 2.82 -7.51 7.77
CA ILE A 176 2.20 -8.69 8.40
C ILE A 176 2.45 -9.92 7.52
N PRO A 177 2.24 -11.13 8.05
CA PRO A 177 2.36 -12.33 7.20
C PRO A 177 1.39 -12.30 6.02
N LEU A 178 1.85 -12.78 4.86
CA LEU A 178 1.11 -12.76 3.60
C LEU A 178 -0.29 -13.40 3.73
N LYS A 179 -0.39 -14.53 4.41
CA LYS A 179 -1.67 -15.25 4.57
C LYS A 179 -2.69 -14.39 5.33
N ASP A 180 -2.25 -13.69 6.35
CA ASP A 180 -3.11 -12.78 7.11
C ASP A 180 -3.56 -11.59 6.25
N ALA A 181 -2.67 -11.06 5.41
CA ALA A 181 -3.00 -9.97 4.49
C ALA A 181 -4.00 -10.44 3.41
N GLN A 182 -3.81 -11.64 2.86
CA GLN A 182 -4.76 -12.21 1.90
C GLN A 182 -6.15 -12.38 2.54
N GLU A 183 -6.21 -12.88 3.77
CA GLU A 183 -7.47 -12.97 4.50
C GLU A 183 -8.09 -11.58 4.72
N ALA A 184 -7.29 -10.61 5.15
CA ALA A 184 -7.78 -9.24 5.38
C ALA A 184 -8.28 -8.57 4.10
N GLN A 185 -7.67 -8.85 2.96
CA GLN A 185 -8.08 -8.30 1.65
C GLN A 185 -9.49 -8.77 1.26
N PHE A 186 -9.82 -10.03 1.55
CA PHE A 186 -11.04 -10.68 1.06
C PHE A 186 -12.14 -10.80 2.12
N LEU A 187 -11.97 -10.16 3.28
CA LEU A 187 -13.08 -10.02 4.22
C LEU A 187 -14.11 -9.06 3.62
N LYS A 188 -14.95 -9.62 2.75
CA LYS A 188 -16.14 -8.93 2.24
C LYS A 188 -17.06 -8.61 3.42
N ASP A 189 -17.89 -7.62 3.28
CA ASP A 189 -18.94 -7.34 4.24
C ASP A 189 -19.77 -8.62 4.47
N ASN A 190 -20.15 -8.85 5.72
CA ASN A 190 -20.91 -10.06 6.10
C ASN A 190 -22.09 -10.31 5.18
N ASP A 191 -22.80 -9.26 4.78
CA ASP A 191 -23.98 -9.37 3.92
C ASP A 191 -23.62 -9.89 2.52
N ALA A 192 -22.50 -9.44 1.96
CA ALA A 192 -22.03 -9.91 0.66
C ALA A 192 -21.60 -11.38 0.71
N ILE A 193 -20.95 -11.81 1.80
CA ILE A 193 -20.57 -13.23 2.01
C ILE A 193 -21.81 -14.09 2.16
N VAL A 194 -22.76 -13.66 2.98
CA VAL A 194 -24.02 -14.38 3.21
C VAL A 194 -24.81 -14.50 1.90
N ALA A 195 -24.91 -13.41 1.13
CA ALA A 195 -25.59 -13.42 -0.16
C ALA A 195 -24.90 -14.36 -1.17
N GLN A 196 -23.57 -14.38 -1.19
CA GLN A 196 -22.81 -15.28 -2.07
C GLN A 196 -22.99 -16.75 -1.65
N ARG A 197 -22.92 -17.05 -0.36
CA ARG A 197 -23.15 -18.40 0.18
C ARG A 197 -24.56 -18.88 -0.14
N ARG A 198 -25.57 -18.02 0.03
CA ARG A 198 -26.97 -18.36 -0.33
C ARG A 198 -27.09 -18.68 -1.82
N ARG A 199 -26.47 -17.90 -2.70
CA ARG A 199 -26.47 -18.16 -4.15
C ARG A 199 -25.80 -19.51 -4.48
N SER A 200 -24.67 -19.81 -3.85
CA SER A 200 -23.96 -21.09 -4.05
C SER A 200 -24.80 -22.28 -3.53
N ALA A 201 -25.40 -22.12 -2.35
CA ALA A 201 -26.26 -23.16 -1.77
C ALA A 201 -27.55 -23.37 -2.55
N ALA A 202 -28.08 -22.35 -3.20
CA ALA A 202 -29.28 -22.43 -4.03
C ALA A 202 -29.01 -23.03 -5.43
N ASN A 203 -27.73 -23.14 -5.83
CA ASN A 203 -27.37 -23.62 -7.16
C ASN A 203 -27.34 -25.18 -7.17
N PRO A 204 -28.21 -25.84 -7.94
CA PRO A 204 -28.25 -27.31 -8.01
C PRO A 204 -26.96 -27.96 -8.55
N ALA A 205 -26.14 -27.21 -9.26
CA ALA A 205 -24.83 -27.68 -9.75
C ALA A 205 -23.87 -27.99 -8.61
N PHE A 206 -23.97 -27.24 -7.52
CA PHE A 206 -23.09 -27.37 -6.35
C PHE A 206 -23.76 -28.10 -5.18
N ASN A 207 -25.05 -27.84 -4.98
CA ASN A 207 -25.83 -28.44 -3.91
C ASN A 207 -26.57 -29.70 -4.43
N ARG A 208 -25.84 -30.81 -4.53
CA ARG A 208 -26.34 -32.07 -5.03
C ARG A 208 -26.75 -32.98 -3.87
N PRO A 209 -27.97 -33.52 -3.88
CA PRO A 209 -28.36 -34.52 -2.87
C PRO A 209 -27.39 -35.72 -2.90
N GLY A 210 -26.85 -36.07 -1.75
CA GLY A 210 -25.92 -37.18 -1.63
C GLY A 210 -24.44 -36.83 -1.78
N GLN A 211 -24.11 -35.57 -2.16
CA GLN A 211 -22.72 -35.13 -2.30
C GLN A 211 -22.49 -33.77 -1.60
N PRO A 212 -22.68 -33.70 -0.27
CA PRO A 212 -22.49 -32.42 0.45
C PRO A 212 -21.06 -31.87 0.37
N GLN A 213 -20.09 -32.76 0.16
CA GLN A 213 -18.67 -32.40 0.07
C GLN A 213 -18.39 -31.41 -1.08
N VAL A 214 -19.15 -31.43 -2.17
CA VAL A 214 -18.98 -30.51 -3.31
C VAL A 214 -19.34 -29.10 -2.89
N LEU A 215 -20.47 -28.93 -2.20
CA LEU A 215 -20.88 -27.62 -1.69
C LEU A 215 -19.89 -27.11 -0.66
N ASP A 216 -19.43 -27.95 0.27
CA ASP A 216 -18.46 -27.59 1.30
C ASP A 216 -17.13 -27.15 0.67
N ALA A 217 -16.65 -27.86 -0.36
CA ALA A 217 -15.42 -27.49 -1.09
C ALA A 217 -15.56 -26.14 -1.80
N VAL A 218 -16.73 -25.90 -2.44
CA VAL A 218 -17.00 -24.61 -3.10
C VAL A 218 -17.06 -23.46 -2.08
N LEU A 219 -17.72 -23.69 -0.94
CA LEU A 219 -17.81 -22.68 0.12
C LEU A 219 -16.43 -22.40 0.74
N ALA A 220 -15.61 -23.43 0.93
CA ALA A 220 -14.24 -23.29 1.43
C ALA A 220 -13.36 -22.49 0.43
N ALA A 221 -13.48 -22.82 -0.87
CA ALA A 221 -12.74 -22.11 -1.92
C ALA A 221 -13.13 -20.62 -2.01
N GLN A 222 -14.38 -20.28 -1.69
CA GLN A 222 -14.86 -18.90 -1.70
C GLN A 222 -14.33 -18.06 -0.52
N THR A 223 -13.83 -18.69 0.53
CA THR A 223 -13.29 -18.01 1.70
C THR A 223 -11.78 -17.84 1.66
N GLN A 224 -11.12 -18.57 0.77
CA GLN A 224 -9.66 -18.47 0.60
C GLN A 224 -9.34 -17.62 -0.64
N SER A 225 -8.49 -16.64 -0.43
CA SER A 225 -7.92 -15.87 -1.54
C SER A 225 -6.53 -16.40 -1.84
N ASN A 226 -6.33 -16.83 -3.06
CA ASN A 226 -5.04 -17.25 -3.58
C ASN A 226 -4.50 -16.18 -4.55
N SER A 227 -4.77 -14.91 -4.23
CA SER A 227 -4.31 -13.81 -5.07
C SER A 227 -3.41 -12.86 -4.30
N VAL A 228 -2.51 -12.22 -5.04
CA VAL A 228 -1.54 -11.24 -4.53
C VAL A 228 -1.51 -10.03 -5.46
N ASN A 229 -1.01 -8.91 -4.95
CA ASN A 229 -0.95 -7.68 -5.74
C ASN A 229 0.31 -7.61 -6.61
N ALA A 230 1.39 -8.23 -6.18
CA ALA A 230 2.63 -8.23 -6.97
C ALA A 230 3.51 -9.40 -6.56
N ILE A 231 4.42 -9.73 -7.44
CA ILE A 231 5.54 -10.65 -7.14
C ILE A 231 6.81 -9.82 -7.24
N LEU A 232 7.53 -9.76 -6.14
CA LEU A 232 8.83 -9.10 -6.05
C LEU A 232 9.91 -10.09 -6.45
N VAL A 233 10.80 -9.68 -7.34
CA VAL A 233 11.87 -10.55 -7.85
C VAL A 233 13.21 -9.92 -7.48
N ARG A 234 14.05 -10.68 -6.82
CA ARG A 234 15.45 -10.35 -6.57
C ARG A 234 16.31 -11.12 -7.56
N LEU A 235 17.23 -10.44 -8.19
CA LEU A 235 18.11 -11.03 -9.21
C LEU A 235 19.42 -11.52 -8.59
N THR A 236 20.10 -12.40 -9.31
CA THR A 236 21.47 -12.77 -8.98
C THR A 236 22.40 -11.58 -9.31
N PRO A 237 23.52 -11.43 -8.58
CA PRO A 237 24.37 -10.24 -8.76
C PRO A 237 24.89 -10.00 -10.19
N ASN A 238 24.93 -11.03 -11.02
CA ASN A 238 25.44 -10.94 -12.38
C ASN A 238 24.34 -10.90 -13.45
N ALA A 239 23.06 -10.89 -13.05
CA ALA A 239 21.95 -10.87 -14.01
C ALA A 239 21.68 -9.45 -14.50
N ASP A 240 21.36 -9.32 -15.78
CA ASP A 240 20.92 -8.08 -16.38
C ASP A 240 19.40 -7.90 -16.11
N PRO A 241 18.98 -6.87 -15.37
CA PRO A 241 17.55 -6.67 -15.06
C PRO A 241 16.68 -6.52 -16.30
N ASP A 242 17.19 -5.84 -17.34
CA ASP A 242 16.42 -5.59 -18.56
C ASP A 242 16.19 -6.89 -19.34
N GLN A 243 17.19 -7.76 -19.38
CA GLN A 243 17.07 -9.05 -20.05
C GLN A 243 16.07 -9.97 -19.33
N VAL A 244 16.18 -10.08 -18.00
CA VAL A 244 15.23 -10.89 -17.21
C VAL A 244 13.81 -10.34 -17.31
N ALA A 245 13.65 -9.01 -17.24
CA ALA A 245 12.35 -8.36 -17.40
C ALA A 245 11.76 -8.67 -18.79
N ALA A 246 12.58 -8.62 -19.86
CA ALA A 246 12.13 -8.95 -21.22
C ALA A 246 11.66 -10.40 -21.33
N ASP A 247 12.37 -11.32 -20.68
CA ASP A 247 12.00 -12.75 -20.68
C ASP A 247 10.65 -12.97 -19.97
N ILE A 248 10.43 -12.31 -18.83
CA ILE A 248 9.14 -12.41 -18.11
C ILE A 248 8.02 -11.74 -18.92
N ARG A 249 8.28 -10.62 -19.58
CA ARG A 249 7.29 -9.90 -20.43
C ARG A 249 6.78 -10.76 -21.60
N ARG A 250 7.51 -11.77 -22.01
CA ARG A 250 7.01 -12.74 -23.01
C ARG A 250 5.79 -13.50 -22.52
N TRP A 251 5.59 -13.55 -21.20
CA TRP A 251 4.38 -14.11 -20.61
C TRP A 251 3.26 -13.05 -20.73
N LYS A 252 2.37 -13.24 -21.67
CA LYS A 252 1.39 -12.24 -22.15
C LYS A 252 0.42 -11.71 -21.07
N HIS A 253 0.40 -12.32 -19.90
CA HIS A 253 -0.50 -11.93 -18.81
C HIS A 253 0.20 -11.12 -17.71
N LEU A 254 1.49 -10.83 -17.84
CA LEU A 254 2.27 -10.07 -16.86
C LEU A 254 2.81 -8.78 -17.46
N SER A 255 2.86 -7.74 -16.66
CA SER A 255 3.71 -6.57 -16.83
C SER A 255 4.82 -6.67 -15.80
N VAL A 256 6.04 -6.29 -16.20
CA VAL A 256 7.20 -6.33 -15.31
C VAL A 256 7.91 -4.98 -15.39
N TYR A 257 8.24 -4.45 -14.25
CA TYR A 257 8.92 -3.16 -14.14
C TYR A 257 10.27 -3.35 -13.47
N THR A 258 11.28 -2.77 -14.08
CA THR A 258 12.61 -2.63 -13.47
C THR A 258 12.55 -1.51 -12.41
N ARG A 259 13.60 -1.43 -11.59
CA ARG A 259 13.74 -0.40 -10.56
C ARG A 259 13.65 1.01 -11.17
N ALA A 260 14.29 1.23 -12.33
CA ALA A 260 14.25 2.52 -13.00
C ALA A 260 12.84 2.88 -13.47
N GLU A 261 12.14 1.94 -14.12
CA GLU A 261 10.76 2.13 -14.58
C GLU A 261 9.80 2.36 -13.39
N MET A 262 9.98 1.63 -12.29
CA MET A 262 9.14 1.78 -11.10
C MET A 262 9.36 3.17 -10.45
N ASN A 263 10.60 3.66 -10.43
CA ASN A 263 10.91 5.00 -9.94
C ASN A 263 10.22 6.08 -10.80
N GLU A 264 10.26 5.92 -12.14
CA GLU A 264 9.53 6.83 -13.05
C GLU A 264 8.03 6.87 -12.76
N ILE A 265 7.42 5.68 -12.58
CA ILE A 265 5.98 5.55 -12.27
C ILE A 265 5.66 6.27 -10.95
N LEU A 266 6.47 6.06 -9.92
CA LEU A 266 6.28 6.71 -8.62
C LEU A 266 6.39 8.23 -8.73
N GLN A 267 7.41 8.72 -9.42
CA GLN A 267 7.60 10.17 -9.63
C GLN A 267 6.44 10.78 -10.42
N ALA A 268 5.99 10.13 -11.49
CA ALA A 268 4.84 10.58 -12.29
C ALA A 268 3.57 10.66 -11.44
N LYS A 269 3.34 9.65 -10.58
CA LYS A 269 2.20 9.62 -9.66
C LYS A 269 2.27 10.77 -8.63
N LEU A 270 3.46 11.03 -8.09
CA LEU A 270 3.67 12.13 -7.13
C LEU A 270 3.38 13.48 -7.78
N ILE A 271 3.87 13.70 -9.00
CA ILE A 271 3.64 14.92 -9.76
C ILE A 271 2.13 15.09 -10.04
N ALA A 272 1.45 14.04 -10.50
CA ALA A 272 0.01 14.08 -10.78
C ALA A 272 -0.82 14.39 -9.53
N THR A 273 -0.44 13.82 -8.39
CA THR A 273 -1.13 14.05 -7.11
C THR A 273 -0.93 15.49 -6.64
N SER A 274 0.31 16.00 -6.72
CA SER A 274 0.65 17.38 -6.34
C SER A 274 -0.06 18.40 -7.24
N ALA A 275 -0.08 18.16 -8.54
CA ALA A 275 -0.77 19.02 -9.51
C ALA A 275 -2.28 19.09 -9.21
N ARG A 276 -2.89 17.95 -8.88
CA ARG A 276 -4.32 17.89 -8.51
C ARG A 276 -4.59 18.70 -7.24
N GLN A 277 -3.74 18.58 -6.22
CA GLN A 277 -3.87 19.33 -4.97
C GLN A 277 -3.76 20.84 -5.21
N ILE A 278 -2.79 21.28 -6.00
CA ILE A 278 -2.60 22.69 -6.38
C ILE A 278 -3.85 23.21 -7.13
N PHE A 279 -4.35 22.43 -8.08
CA PHE A 279 -5.55 22.78 -8.84
C PHE A 279 -6.77 22.94 -7.92
N MET A 280 -6.99 22.00 -7.02
CA MET A 280 -8.08 22.07 -6.04
C MET A 280 -7.96 23.30 -5.15
N PHE A 281 -6.73 23.61 -4.71
CA PHE A 281 -6.47 24.81 -3.89
C PHE A 281 -6.82 26.09 -4.65
N LEU A 282 -6.44 26.18 -5.94
CA LEU A 282 -6.75 27.31 -6.79
C LEU A 282 -8.27 27.45 -7.02
N VAL A 283 -8.98 26.35 -7.21
CA VAL A 283 -10.44 26.36 -7.36
C VAL A 283 -11.09 26.91 -6.06
N ILE A 284 -10.64 26.47 -4.89
CA ILE A 284 -11.14 26.96 -3.60
C ILE A 284 -10.86 28.47 -3.46
N LEU A 285 -9.69 28.93 -3.78
CA LEU A 285 -9.37 30.36 -3.78
C LEU A 285 -10.26 31.17 -4.73
N UNK A 286 -10.42 30.48 -5.74
CA UNK A 286 -11.15 31.08 -6.59
C UNK A 286 -12.47 31.29 -6.27
N SER A 287 -13.03 30.34 -5.72
CA SER A 287 -14.44 30.34 -5.27
C SER A 287 -14.69 31.22 -4.04
N SER A 288 -13.68 31.47 -3.25
CA SER A 288 -13.77 32.30 -2.05
C SER A 288 -13.70 33.80 -2.33
N THR A 289 -13.42 34.22 -3.57
CA THR A 289 -13.42 35.65 -3.91
C THR A 289 -14.90 36.13 -4.00
N PRO A 290 -15.31 37.10 -3.17
CA PRO A 290 -16.68 37.60 -3.21
C PRO A 290 -16.96 38.26 -4.55
N SER A 291 -18.11 37.94 -5.13
CA SER A 291 -18.53 38.51 -6.39
C SER A 291 -18.65 40.05 -6.27
N PRO A 292 -18.24 40.83 -7.28
CA PRO A 292 -18.27 42.28 -7.21
C PRO A 292 -19.68 42.87 -7.08
N SER A 293 -20.73 42.09 -7.34
CA SER A 293 -22.13 42.52 -7.20
C SER A 293 -22.57 42.73 -5.74
N ALA A 294 -21.87 42.15 -4.75
CA ALA A 294 -22.26 42.32 -3.33
C ALA A 294 -21.76 43.64 -2.72
N ARG A 295 -20.84 44.37 -3.38
CA ARG A 295 -20.33 45.65 -2.87
C ARG A 295 -21.20 46.84 -3.21
N SER A 296 -22.06 46.78 -4.26
CA SER A 296 -22.87 47.94 -4.67
C SER A 296 -24.16 48.08 -3.86
N ALA A 297 -24.56 47.03 -3.13
CA ALA A 297 -25.81 47.07 -2.36
C ALA A 297 -25.67 47.73 -0.97
N ARG A 298 -24.46 47.86 -0.42
CA ARG A 298 -24.23 48.45 0.89
C ARG A 298 -24.10 50.00 0.89
N SER A 299 -23.90 50.64 -0.28
CA SER A 299 -23.73 52.08 -0.34
C SER A 299 -25.03 52.87 -0.57
N ARG A 300 -26.20 52.19 -0.73
CA ARG A 300 -27.48 52.84 -0.95
C ARG A 300 -28.42 52.88 0.25
N CYS A 301 -27.97 52.43 1.43
CA CYS A 301 -28.79 52.45 2.63
C CYS A 301 -28.33 53.44 3.72
N SER A 302 -27.47 54.44 3.37
CA SER A 302 -27.08 55.48 4.30
C SER A 302 -27.21 56.88 3.68
N SER A 303 -28.45 57.25 3.36
CA SER A 303 -28.83 58.66 3.12
C SER A 303 -30.30 58.85 3.49
#